data_946dce4900f8cd2891749ce5e4f064ed
#
_entry.id   946dce4900f8cd2891749ce5e4f064ed
#
_cell.length_a   1.000
_cell.length_b   1.000
_cell.length_c   1.000
_cell.angle_alpha   90.00
_cell.angle_beta   90.00
_cell.angle_gamma   90.00
#
_symmetry.space_group_name_H-M   'P 1'
#
loop_
_entity.id
_entity.type
_entity.pdbx_description
1 polymer ?
#
loop_
_entity_poly.entity_id
_entity_poly.type
_entity_poly.pdbx_seq_one_letter_code
_entity_poly.pdbx_strand_id
1 'polypeptide(L)'
;TDMDKRKEYKPLIEELFKMAYECNKDYGIEGKLGLGNMWANINPTYSYNKTHTHPNSMWSGVYYIKVPKKSGKLFLEDPRPGPNTHMPRRVEGMPEALWRVCAYEPAEGRMIFFPSWLPHGVDINMNTEKGEKNWRISVSYNFIQL
;
A
#
# COMPACT_ATOMS: atom_id res chain seq x y z
N THR A 1 -0.89 -16.15 -10.49
CA THR A 1 -0.53 -14.84 -11.01
C THR A 1 1.00 -14.69 -10.95
N ASP A 2 1.68 -15.14 -11.98
CA ASP A 2 3.15 -15.16 -12.04
C ASP A 2 3.71 -13.85 -12.64
N MET A 3 3.24 -12.70 -12.16
CA MET A 3 3.73 -11.39 -12.66
C MET A 3 5.23 -11.23 -12.43
N ASP A 4 5.71 -11.71 -11.28
CA ASP A 4 7.13 -11.67 -10.89
C ASP A 4 8.07 -12.47 -11.82
N LYS A 5 7.52 -13.42 -12.57
CA LYS A 5 8.28 -14.28 -13.52
C LYS A 5 8.31 -13.76 -14.95
N ARG A 6 7.55 -12.74 -15.25
CA ARG A 6 7.43 -12.20 -16.62
C ARG A 6 8.45 -11.12 -16.87
N LYS A 7 9.11 -11.19 -18.01
CA LYS A 7 10.21 -10.28 -18.43
C LYS A 7 9.74 -8.81 -18.54
N GLU A 8 8.48 -8.60 -18.91
CA GLU A 8 7.87 -7.27 -19.07
C GLU A 8 7.84 -6.46 -17.78
N TYR A 9 7.76 -7.13 -16.63
CA TYR A 9 7.73 -6.47 -15.32
C TYR A 9 9.11 -6.30 -14.68
N LYS A 10 10.18 -6.76 -15.34
CA LYS A 10 11.53 -6.65 -14.80
C LYS A 10 11.92 -5.23 -14.40
N PRO A 11 11.67 -4.17 -15.19
CA PRO A 11 11.99 -2.81 -14.77
C PRO A 11 11.24 -2.36 -13.51
N LEU A 12 9.96 -2.73 -13.39
CA LEU A 12 9.19 -2.44 -12.18
C LEU A 12 9.77 -3.19 -10.97
N ILE A 13 10.08 -4.47 -11.13
CA ILE A 13 10.65 -5.30 -10.06
C ILE A 13 11.99 -4.73 -9.58
N GLU A 14 12.85 -4.27 -10.46
CA GLU A 14 14.12 -3.64 -10.11
C GLU A 14 13.91 -2.37 -9.25
N GLU A 15 12.96 -1.52 -9.61
CA GLU A 15 12.61 -0.34 -8.79
C GLU A 15 11.97 -0.74 -7.45
N LEU A 16 11.14 -1.79 -7.41
CA LEU A 16 10.58 -2.31 -6.16
C LEU A 16 11.67 -2.79 -5.21
N PHE A 17 12.68 -3.53 -5.70
CA PHE A 17 13.81 -3.97 -4.87
C PHE A 17 14.62 -2.79 -4.36
N LYS A 18 14.92 -1.82 -5.20
CA LYS A 18 15.63 -0.60 -4.82
C LYS A 18 14.93 0.12 -3.66
N MET A 19 13.62 0.35 -3.78
CA MET A 19 12.83 0.98 -2.72
C MET A 19 12.75 0.12 -1.45
N ALA A 20 12.62 -1.20 -1.59
CA ALA A 20 12.59 -2.10 -0.44
C ALA A 20 13.93 -2.07 0.35
N TYR A 21 15.06 -1.98 -0.33
CA TYR A 21 16.36 -1.83 0.32
C TYR A 21 16.56 -0.45 0.96
N GLU A 22 16.01 0.62 0.39
CA GLU A 22 16.00 1.93 1.07
C GLU A 22 15.15 1.87 2.36
N CYS A 23 13.99 1.20 2.33
CA CYS A 23 13.22 0.96 3.55
C CYS A 23 14.01 0.18 4.61
N ASN A 24 14.74 -0.86 4.21
CA ASN A 24 15.63 -1.60 5.12
C ASN A 24 16.66 -0.68 5.77
N LYS A 25 17.30 0.16 4.98
CA LYS A 25 18.30 1.11 5.45
C LYS A 25 17.73 2.10 6.46
N ASP A 26 16.56 2.66 6.17
CA ASP A 26 15.87 3.62 7.07
C ASP A 26 15.49 2.98 8.41
N TYR A 27 15.20 1.68 8.42
CA TYR A 27 14.86 0.91 9.62
C TYR A 27 16.07 0.22 10.28
N GLY A 28 17.28 0.40 9.74
CA GLY A 28 18.48 -0.27 10.25
C GLY A 28 18.44 -1.80 10.13
N ILE A 29 17.79 -2.31 9.09
CA ILE A 29 17.60 -3.75 8.85
C ILE A 29 18.63 -4.23 7.83
N GLU A 30 19.36 -5.29 8.19
CA GLU A 30 20.29 -5.97 7.30
C GLU A 30 19.69 -7.26 6.75
N GLY A 31 20.24 -7.75 5.66
CA GLY A 31 19.88 -9.03 5.05
C GLY A 31 19.38 -8.91 3.62
N LYS A 32 19.19 -10.09 3.02
CA LYS A 32 18.68 -10.20 1.65
C LYS A 32 17.17 -10.19 1.64
N LEU A 33 16.61 -9.53 0.62
CA LEU A 33 15.18 -9.52 0.36
C LEU A 33 14.83 -10.41 -0.83
N GLY A 34 13.68 -11.07 -0.72
CA GLY A 34 13.04 -11.77 -1.83
C GLY A 34 11.67 -11.16 -2.12
N LEU A 35 11.27 -11.13 -3.39
CA LEU A 35 9.90 -10.80 -3.76
C LEU A 35 9.04 -12.04 -3.49
N GLY A 36 8.18 -11.96 -2.48
CA GLY A 36 7.32 -13.06 -2.05
C GLY A 36 6.18 -13.30 -3.03
N ASN A 37 5.47 -12.24 -3.39
CA ASN A 37 4.44 -12.25 -4.42
C ASN A 37 4.18 -10.86 -4.99
N MET A 38 3.61 -10.83 -6.20
CA MET A 38 3.19 -9.62 -6.90
C MET A 38 1.95 -9.90 -7.73
N TRP A 39 0.94 -9.02 -7.65
CA TRP A 39 -0.32 -9.19 -8.40
C TRP A 39 -0.95 -7.86 -8.78
N ALA A 40 -1.74 -7.86 -9.85
CA ALA A 40 -2.52 -6.70 -10.26
C ALA A 40 -3.91 -6.72 -9.61
N ASN A 41 -4.39 -5.54 -9.21
CA ASN A 41 -5.74 -5.30 -8.76
C ASN A 41 -6.47 -4.42 -9.76
N ILE A 42 -7.68 -4.81 -10.13
CA ILE A 42 -8.62 -4.00 -10.88
C ILE A 42 -9.81 -3.75 -9.97
N ASN A 43 -10.00 -2.51 -9.58
CA ASN A 43 -11.02 -2.09 -8.63
C ASN A 43 -12.04 -1.19 -9.33
N PRO A 44 -13.16 -1.71 -9.83
CA PRO A 44 -14.25 -0.92 -10.37
C PRO A 44 -15.02 -0.16 -9.30
N THR A 45 -16.06 0.58 -9.69
CA THR A 45 -16.96 1.30 -8.77
C THR A 45 -17.41 0.41 -7.62
N TYR A 46 -17.39 0.97 -6.41
CA TYR A 46 -17.75 0.34 -5.13
C TYR A 46 -16.82 -0.75 -4.63
N SER A 47 -15.72 -1.03 -5.32
CA SER A 47 -14.68 -1.92 -4.78
C SER A 47 -13.90 -1.25 -3.67
N TYR A 48 -13.54 -2.02 -2.65
CA TYR A 48 -12.73 -1.60 -1.51
C TYR A 48 -11.91 -2.79 -0.98
N ASN A 49 -10.94 -2.52 -0.13
CA ASN A 49 -10.23 -3.56 0.59
C ASN A 49 -10.42 -3.34 2.09
N LYS A 50 -10.96 -4.36 2.78
CA LYS A 50 -11.08 -4.34 4.25
C LYS A 50 -9.70 -4.24 4.89
N THR A 51 -9.65 -3.71 6.11
CA THR A 51 -8.44 -3.69 6.92
C THR A 51 -7.89 -5.11 7.10
N HIS A 52 -6.61 -5.29 6.80
CA HIS A 52 -5.89 -6.56 6.89
C HIS A 52 -4.39 -6.31 7.08
N THR A 53 -3.63 -7.38 7.28
CA THR A 53 -2.17 -7.42 7.32
C THR A 53 -1.67 -8.51 6.38
N HIS A 54 -0.35 -8.56 6.12
CA HIS A 54 0.26 -9.61 5.30
C HIS A 54 1.20 -10.48 6.15
N PRO A 55 0.71 -11.58 6.75
CA PRO A 55 1.55 -12.50 7.52
C PRO A 55 2.70 -13.06 6.69
N ASN A 56 3.84 -13.32 7.34
CA ASN A 56 5.06 -13.86 6.75
C ASN A 56 5.72 -12.95 5.69
N SER A 57 5.33 -11.69 5.62
CA SER A 57 5.98 -10.69 4.79
C SER A 57 6.61 -9.62 5.65
N MET A 58 7.66 -8.99 5.15
CA MET A 58 8.38 -7.91 5.83
C MET A 58 7.89 -6.55 5.37
N TRP A 59 7.91 -6.32 4.05
CA TRP A 59 7.40 -5.12 3.41
C TRP A 59 6.25 -5.45 2.49
N SER A 60 5.23 -4.64 2.53
CA SER A 60 4.11 -4.66 1.60
C SER A 60 3.99 -3.32 0.91
N GLY A 61 3.31 -3.30 -0.23
CA GLY A 61 3.08 -2.03 -0.86
C GLY A 61 2.20 -2.10 -2.11
N VAL A 62 2.02 -0.92 -2.70
CA VAL A 62 1.20 -0.73 -3.88
C VAL A 62 1.88 0.23 -4.85
N TYR A 63 1.81 -0.09 -6.13
CA TYR A 63 2.16 0.79 -7.25
C TYR A 63 0.92 1.08 -8.08
N TYR A 64 0.60 2.36 -8.30
CA TYR A 64 -0.59 2.78 -9.01
C TYR A 64 -0.34 2.94 -10.50
N ILE A 65 -1.10 2.22 -11.32
CA ILE A 65 -1.05 2.27 -12.80
C ILE A 65 -2.09 3.23 -13.34
N LYS A 66 -3.33 3.17 -12.81
CA LYS A 66 -4.44 4.00 -13.25
C LYS A 66 -5.27 4.45 -12.05
N VAL A 67 -5.52 5.74 -11.97
CA VAL A 67 -6.20 6.36 -10.81
C VAL A 67 -7.28 7.32 -11.28
N PRO A 68 -8.52 6.85 -11.48
CA PRO A 68 -9.64 7.75 -11.73
C PRO A 68 -9.96 8.60 -10.50
N LYS A 69 -10.63 9.72 -10.72
CA LYS A 69 -11.09 10.60 -9.62
C LYS A 69 -11.98 9.80 -8.64
N LYS A 70 -11.85 10.09 -7.35
CA LYS A 70 -12.64 9.46 -6.27
C LYS A 70 -12.47 7.93 -6.18
N SER A 71 -11.34 7.38 -6.59
CA SER A 71 -11.11 5.93 -6.63
C SER A 71 -10.71 5.28 -5.29
N GLY A 72 -10.80 6.03 -4.19
CA GLY A 72 -10.51 5.54 -2.84
C GLY A 72 -9.03 5.66 -2.46
N LYS A 73 -8.76 5.94 -1.19
CA LYS A 73 -7.41 6.13 -0.62
C LYS A 73 -6.89 4.82 -0.02
N LEU A 74 -5.59 4.63 -0.02
CA LEU A 74 -4.94 3.69 0.88
C LEU A 74 -4.93 4.33 2.28
N PHE A 75 -5.33 3.59 3.29
CA PHE A 75 -5.19 4.01 4.69
C PHE A 75 -4.37 3.00 5.48
N LEU A 76 -3.57 3.52 6.41
CA LEU A 76 -2.77 2.77 7.37
C LEU A 76 -3.30 3.08 8.77
N GLU A 77 -3.48 2.07 9.61
CA GLU A 77 -4.04 2.23 10.96
C GLU A 77 -2.96 2.00 12.03
N ASP A 78 -2.96 2.81 13.07
CA ASP A 78 -2.13 2.59 14.25
C ASP A 78 -2.58 1.30 14.96
N PRO A 79 -1.74 0.27 15.05
CA PRO A 79 -2.11 -1.02 15.65
C PRO A 79 -2.18 -0.99 17.17
N ARG A 80 -1.73 0.09 17.81
CA ARG A 80 -1.68 0.19 19.27
C ARG A 80 -3.09 0.39 19.84
N PRO A 81 -3.53 -0.44 20.81
CA PRO A 81 -4.88 -0.33 21.38
C PRO A 81 -5.09 0.93 22.24
N GLY A 82 -4.07 1.38 22.96
CA GLY A 82 -4.17 2.53 23.87
C GLY A 82 -4.63 3.82 23.20
N PRO A 83 -4.03 4.28 22.11
CA PRO A 83 -4.49 5.46 21.37
C PRO A 83 -5.90 5.36 20.83
N ASN A 84 -6.41 4.15 20.63
CA ASN A 84 -7.76 3.92 20.13
C ASN A 84 -8.85 4.06 21.20
N THR A 85 -8.49 3.88 22.47
CA THR A 85 -9.42 3.95 23.59
C THR A 85 -9.42 5.31 24.30
N HIS A 86 -8.36 6.08 24.13
CA HIS A 86 -8.18 7.36 24.82
C HIS A 86 -7.60 8.43 23.88
N MET A 87 -8.48 9.05 23.11
CA MET A 87 -8.12 10.09 22.14
C MET A 87 -8.33 11.48 22.74
N PRO A 88 -7.27 12.17 23.21
CA PRO A 88 -7.39 13.56 23.62
C PRO A 88 -7.73 14.45 22.42
N ARG A 89 -8.35 15.60 22.68
CA ARG A 89 -8.51 16.63 21.65
C ARG A 89 -7.14 17.04 21.15
N ARG A 90 -6.96 17.04 19.85
CA ARG A 90 -5.70 17.38 19.21
C ARG A 90 -5.79 18.72 18.49
N VAL A 91 -4.68 19.42 18.42
CA VAL A 91 -4.59 20.68 17.69
C VAL A 91 -4.46 20.43 16.19
N GLU A 92 -4.91 21.39 15.39
CA GLU A 92 -4.69 21.41 13.95
C GLU A 92 -3.19 21.39 13.65
N GLY A 93 -2.77 20.66 12.59
CA GLY A 93 -1.36 20.58 12.18
C GLY A 93 -0.50 19.63 13.00
N MET A 94 -1.07 18.78 13.85
CA MET A 94 -0.27 17.76 14.55
C MET A 94 0.39 16.79 13.55
N PRO A 95 1.59 16.26 13.86
CA PRO A 95 2.30 15.33 12.99
C PRO A 95 1.48 14.08 12.65
N GLU A 96 1.50 13.64 11.39
CA GLU A 96 0.78 12.45 10.92
C GLU A 96 1.16 11.18 11.68
N ALA A 97 2.41 11.08 12.13
CA ALA A 97 2.88 9.96 12.97
C ALA A 97 2.10 9.78 14.29
N LEU A 98 1.32 10.80 14.69
CA LEU A 98 0.47 10.76 15.87
C LEU A 98 -1.01 10.50 15.53
N TRP A 99 -1.33 10.32 14.27
CA TRP A 99 -2.69 10.03 13.84
C TRP A 99 -3.01 8.54 14.03
N ARG A 100 -4.26 8.27 14.34
CA ARG A 100 -4.76 6.90 14.40
C ARG A 100 -4.82 6.25 13.01
N VAL A 101 -5.18 7.03 12.01
CA VAL A 101 -5.30 6.60 10.61
C VAL A 101 -4.62 7.63 9.73
N CYS A 102 -3.68 7.18 8.91
CA CYS A 102 -3.06 7.97 7.85
C CYS A 102 -3.62 7.52 6.51
N ALA A 103 -4.18 8.45 5.73
CA ALA A 103 -4.77 8.14 4.44
C ALA A 103 -3.97 8.82 3.31
N TYR A 104 -3.62 8.04 2.30
CA TYR A 104 -2.79 8.47 1.18
C TYR A 104 -3.60 8.48 -0.10
N GLU A 105 -3.65 9.66 -0.75
CA GLU A 105 -4.28 9.81 -2.06
C GLU A 105 -3.54 8.93 -3.08
N PRO A 106 -4.26 8.11 -3.86
CA PRO A 106 -3.66 7.41 -4.97
C PRO A 106 -3.25 8.41 -6.07
N ALA A 107 -2.14 8.14 -6.74
CA ALA A 107 -1.70 8.88 -7.92
C ALA A 107 -0.99 7.93 -8.87
N GLU A 108 -1.21 8.09 -10.17
CA GLU A 108 -0.53 7.29 -11.18
C GLU A 108 0.99 7.45 -11.06
N GLY A 109 1.73 6.35 -11.13
CA GLY A 109 3.17 6.31 -10.93
C GLY A 109 3.61 6.35 -9.45
N ARG A 110 2.69 6.56 -8.50
CA ARG A 110 3.04 6.54 -7.07
C ARG A 110 3.27 5.13 -6.59
N MET A 111 4.36 4.97 -5.82
CA MET A 111 4.71 3.76 -5.11
C MET A 111 4.65 4.04 -3.61
N ILE A 112 4.01 3.15 -2.84
CA ILE A 112 3.91 3.25 -1.38
C ILE A 112 4.38 1.92 -0.79
N PHE A 113 5.30 2.00 0.19
CA PHE A 113 5.77 0.89 0.99
C PHE A 113 5.35 1.08 2.45
N PHE A 114 5.06 -0.01 3.13
CA PHE A 114 4.77 -0.03 4.56
C PHE A 114 5.13 -1.40 5.14
N PRO A 115 5.40 -1.48 6.47
CA PRO A 115 5.62 -2.76 7.12
C PRO A 115 4.40 -3.68 6.97
N SER A 116 4.63 -4.93 6.62
CA SER A 116 3.54 -5.89 6.33
C SER A 116 2.63 -6.19 7.52
N TRP A 117 3.13 -5.97 8.74
CA TRP A 117 2.35 -6.12 9.97
C TRP A 117 1.40 -4.95 10.24
N LEU A 118 1.56 -3.82 9.54
CA LEU A 118 0.73 -2.63 9.75
C LEU A 118 -0.67 -2.84 9.17
N PRO A 119 -1.75 -2.71 9.98
CA PRO A 119 -3.10 -2.81 9.49
C PRO A 119 -3.39 -1.73 8.44
N HIS A 120 -3.91 -2.14 7.31
CA HIS A 120 -4.20 -1.24 6.21
C HIS A 120 -5.39 -1.72 5.39
N GLY A 121 -5.96 -0.80 4.65
CA GLY A 121 -7.06 -1.08 3.75
C GLY A 121 -7.15 -0.02 2.65
N VAL A 122 -8.16 -0.14 1.82
CA VAL A 122 -8.41 0.82 0.74
C VAL A 122 -9.88 1.22 0.75
N ASP A 123 -10.11 2.53 0.78
CA ASP A 123 -11.44 3.12 0.74
C ASP A 123 -12.19 2.74 -0.54
N ILE A 124 -13.50 2.82 -0.45
CA ILE A 124 -14.39 2.51 -1.56
C ILE A 124 -14.13 3.40 -2.79
N ASN A 125 -14.10 2.80 -3.96
CA ASN A 125 -14.05 3.53 -5.22
C ASN A 125 -15.43 4.14 -5.51
N MET A 126 -15.54 5.44 -5.40
CA MET A 126 -16.77 6.22 -5.63
C MET A 126 -16.85 6.83 -7.04
N ASN A 127 -15.98 6.41 -7.96
CA ASN A 127 -16.07 6.82 -9.36
C ASN A 127 -17.21 6.09 -10.04
N THR A 128 -18.16 6.82 -10.63
CA THR A 128 -19.36 6.27 -11.28
C THR A 128 -19.33 6.35 -12.81
N GLU A 129 -18.16 6.65 -13.40
CA GLU A 129 -18.01 6.59 -14.85
C GLU A 129 -18.24 5.17 -15.36
N LYS A 130 -18.68 5.04 -16.61
CA LYS A 130 -19.02 3.72 -17.20
C LYS A 130 -17.78 2.99 -17.72
N GLY A 131 -17.84 1.67 -17.59
CA GLY A 131 -16.82 0.75 -18.12
C GLY A 131 -15.47 0.94 -17.45
N GLU A 132 -14.41 0.71 -18.19
CA GLU A 132 -13.04 0.76 -17.67
C GLU A 132 -12.60 2.14 -17.16
N LYS A 133 -13.34 3.20 -17.45
CA LYS A 133 -13.02 4.56 -16.99
C LYS A 133 -13.06 4.68 -15.48
N ASN A 134 -13.87 3.86 -14.79
CA ASN A 134 -13.94 3.85 -13.33
C ASN A 134 -12.92 2.93 -12.65
N TRP A 135 -12.14 2.16 -13.39
CA TRP A 135 -11.23 1.19 -12.81
C TRP A 135 -9.97 1.87 -12.23
N ARG A 136 -9.77 1.73 -10.92
CA ARG A 136 -8.44 1.92 -10.33
C ARG A 136 -7.64 0.64 -10.57
N ILE A 137 -6.46 0.79 -11.18
CA ILE A 137 -5.56 -0.32 -11.46
C ILE A 137 -4.27 -0.10 -10.68
N SER A 138 -3.89 -1.09 -9.91
CA SER A 138 -2.66 -1.07 -9.11
C SER A 138 -1.99 -2.44 -9.11
N VAL A 139 -0.69 -2.45 -8.82
CA VAL A 139 0.09 -3.65 -8.54
C VAL A 139 0.40 -3.67 -7.05
N SER A 140 0.01 -4.73 -6.36
CA SER A 140 0.41 -4.99 -4.98
C SER A 140 1.55 -5.99 -4.95
N TYR A 141 2.40 -5.87 -3.94
CA TYR A 141 3.59 -6.70 -3.78
C TYR A 141 3.94 -6.89 -2.31
N ASN A 142 4.59 -8.01 -2.02
CA ASN A 142 5.12 -8.32 -0.70
C ASN A 142 6.57 -8.78 -0.82
N PHE A 143 7.41 -8.30 0.09
CA PHE A 143 8.79 -8.73 0.24
C PHE A 143 8.96 -9.57 1.50
N ILE A 144 9.82 -10.57 1.41
CA ILE A 144 10.23 -11.43 2.51
C ILE A 144 11.73 -11.24 2.77
N GLN A 145 12.15 -11.46 4.00
CA GLN A 145 13.57 -11.59 4.32
C GLN A 145 14.03 -13.02 4.03
N LEU A 146 15.19 -13.18 3.37
CA LEU A 146 15.79 -14.44 3.02
C LEU A 146 16.86 -14.88 4.03
#